data_88eb853edc577e56df2f0ba58cd5bcc4
#
_entry.id   88eb853edc577e56df2f0ba58cd5bcc4
#
_cell.length_a   1.000
_cell.length_b   1.000
_cell.length_c   1.000
_cell.angle_alpha   90.00
_cell.angle_beta   90.00
_cell.angle_gamma   90.00
#
_symmetry.space_group_name_H-M   'P 1'
#
loop_
_entity.id
_entity.type
_entity.pdbx_description
1 polymer ?
#
loop_
_entity_poly.entity_id
_entity_poly.type
_entity_poly.pdbx_seq_one_letter_code
_entity_poly.pdbx_strand_id
1 'polypeptide(L)'
;MMLRRNDRNLENIPVGALGLIALDGCTEMGAKVNDYLVKWRKEDGHIHKNDVAFIGYEKDTYLIDAKVPRFGSGEAKGIINESVRGKDLYLMVDVCNYSLTYSLTGNINHMSPDDHYQNLKRIIAAVGGKGRRINVIMPFLYESRQHKRSSRESLDCALALQELVRMGVDNIITFDAHDPRVQNAIPLNGFETIRPTYQFVKGLLRTFKDLQIDSDHMMAISPDEGATGRAIYLANVLNLDMGMFYERRDFSRVVDGRNPIVAHEFLGSSVEGKDVIILDDMISSGDSMLDVARQLKQRKAKRIFCAATFGLFTNGLEKFDQAYEEGILDAVLTTNLIYQTPELLERPYYINCDMSKYIALVIDTLNHDGSISSILNPIERIQNVVNKYKNGEEI
;
A
#
# COMPACT_ATOMS: atom_id res chain seq x y z
N MET A 1 -17.21 9.32 9.27
CA MET A 1 -17.65 8.52 10.42
C MET A 1 -16.43 8.18 11.24
N MET A 2 -16.37 8.60 12.51
CA MET A 2 -15.31 8.15 13.41
C MET A 2 -15.41 6.62 13.51
N LEU A 3 -14.29 5.91 13.38
CA LEU A 3 -14.20 4.52 13.80
C LEU A 3 -14.75 4.50 15.24
N ARG A 4 -15.83 3.77 15.45
CA ARG A 4 -16.36 3.63 16.80
C ARG A 4 -15.34 2.88 17.65
N ARG A 5 -15.33 3.11 18.94
CA ARG A 5 -14.48 2.42 19.92
C ARG A 5 -14.48 0.90 19.76
N ASN A 6 -15.62 0.31 19.33
CA ASN A 6 -15.80 -1.12 19.06
C ASN A 6 -15.00 -1.64 17.84
N ASP A 7 -14.48 -0.76 16.98
CA ASP A 7 -13.65 -1.18 15.83
C ASP A 7 -12.18 -1.41 16.21
N ARG A 8 -11.79 -0.97 17.42
CA ARG A 8 -10.48 -1.20 18.02
C ARG A 8 -10.66 -2.23 19.13
N ASN A 9 -10.13 -3.41 18.96
CA ASN A 9 -10.22 -4.49 19.95
C ASN A 9 -9.24 -4.20 21.12
N LEU A 10 -9.60 -3.25 21.98
CA LEU A 10 -8.77 -2.75 23.09
C LEU A 10 -9.01 -3.50 24.42
N GLU A 11 -9.53 -4.71 24.35
CA GLU A 11 -9.76 -5.53 25.55
C GLU A 11 -8.48 -6.08 26.15
N ASN A 12 -7.40 -6.09 25.35
CA ASN A 12 -6.11 -6.67 25.75
C ASN A 12 -5.13 -5.60 26.25
N ILE A 13 -4.26 -6.01 27.16
CA ILE A 13 -3.12 -5.22 27.63
C ILE A 13 -2.11 -5.06 26.49
N PRO A 14 -1.51 -3.86 26.31
CA PRO A 14 -0.45 -3.69 25.32
C PRO A 14 0.70 -4.65 25.50
N VAL A 15 1.21 -5.23 24.40
CA VAL A 15 2.38 -6.14 24.39
C VAL A 15 3.59 -5.47 25.03
N GLY A 16 3.74 -4.17 24.82
CA GLY A 16 4.78 -3.34 25.40
C GLY A 16 4.52 -1.86 25.09
N ALA A 17 5.34 -1.00 25.67
CA ALA A 17 5.28 0.43 25.34
C ALA A 17 5.52 0.62 23.85
N LEU A 18 4.60 1.32 23.16
CA LEU A 18 4.67 1.55 21.73
C LEU A 18 5.88 2.43 21.37
N GLY A 19 6.60 2.06 20.32
CA GLY A 19 7.60 2.88 19.67
C GLY A 19 7.48 2.83 18.15
N LEU A 20 7.46 4.00 17.51
CA LEU A 20 7.35 4.14 16.07
C LEU A 20 8.63 4.75 15.52
N ILE A 21 9.31 4.06 14.62
CA ILE A 21 10.47 4.57 13.90
C ILE A 21 10.06 4.74 12.43
N ALA A 22 9.89 5.98 12.00
CA ALA A 22 9.68 6.30 10.59
C ALA A 22 11.05 6.65 9.97
N LEU A 23 11.53 5.82 9.04
CA LEU A 23 12.74 6.10 8.28
C LEU A 23 12.55 7.35 7.41
N ASP A 24 13.64 7.97 6.98
CA ASP A 24 13.62 9.27 6.28
C ASP A 24 12.59 9.37 5.15
N GLY A 25 12.38 8.30 4.38
CA GLY A 25 11.36 8.23 3.32
C GLY A 25 9.91 8.17 3.80
N CYS A 26 9.69 7.95 5.10
CA CYS A 26 8.36 7.78 5.71
C CYS A 26 7.99 8.85 6.74
N THR A 27 8.75 9.93 6.86
CA THR A 27 8.57 10.92 7.95
C THR A 27 7.20 11.54 7.97
N GLU A 28 6.66 11.95 6.82
CA GLU A 28 5.32 12.52 6.73
C GLU A 28 4.23 11.51 7.10
N MET A 29 4.32 10.30 6.55
CA MET A 29 3.41 9.21 6.88
C MET A 29 3.48 8.85 8.37
N GLY A 30 4.70 8.76 8.91
CA GLY A 30 4.94 8.47 10.33
C GLY A 30 4.33 9.53 11.23
N ALA A 31 4.42 10.82 10.88
CA ALA A 31 3.79 11.90 11.62
C ALA A 31 2.26 11.76 11.63
N LYS A 32 1.63 11.56 10.48
CA LYS A 32 0.15 11.34 10.38
C LYS A 32 -0.30 10.13 11.19
N VAL A 33 0.44 9.02 11.12
CA VAL A 33 0.15 7.80 11.89
C VAL A 33 0.28 8.08 13.39
N ASN A 34 1.34 8.75 13.81
CA ASN A 34 1.55 9.15 15.21
C ASN A 34 0.40 10.00 15.74
N ASP A 35 -0.08 10.98 14.96
CA ASP A 35 -1.17 11.86 15.37
C ASP A 35 -2.47 11.08 15.64
N TYR A 36 -2.80 10.08 14.81
CA TYR A 36 -3.93 9.20 15.06
C TYR A 36 -3.75 8.40 16.35
N LEU A 37 -2.58 7.81 16.56
CA LEU A 37 -2.26 7.01 17.75
C LEU A 37 -2.32 7.86 19.03
N VAL A 38 -1.71 9.05 19.01
CA VAL A 38 -1.75 10.00 20.12
C VAL A 38 -3.18 10.39 20.47
N LYS A 39 -3.97 10.77 19.44
CA LYS A 39 -5.37 11.15 19.63
C LYS A 39 -6.19 10.03 20.27
N TRP A 40 -6.12 8.82 19.70
CA TRP A 40 -6.91 7.70 20.20
C TRP A 40 -6.54 7.29 21.61
N ARG A 41 -5.24 7.26 21.92
CA ARG A 41 -4.78 6.86 23.26
C ARG A 41 -5.05 7.90 24.32
N LYS A 42 -5.09 9.19 23.97
CA LYS A 42 -5.58 10.24 24.87
C LYS A 42 -7.11 10.11 25.14
N GLU A 43 -7.88 9.75 24.11
CA GLU A 43 -9.31 9.48 24.27
C GLU A 43 -9.58 8.26 25.19
N ASP A 44 -8.74 7.22 25.10
CA ASP A 44 -8.87 5.98 25.87
C ASP A 44 -8.22 6.06 27.27
N GLY A 45 -7.27 6.95 27.48
CA GLY A 45 -6.47 7.06 28.71
C GLY A 45 -7.29 7.31 29.98
N HIS A 46 -8.47 7.92 29.86
CA HIS A 46 -9.39 8.11 30.98
C HIS A 46 -9.88 6.79 31.61
N ILE A 47 -9.83 5.68 30.84
CA ILE A 47 -10.34 4.38 31.27
C ILE A 47 -9.29 3.60 32.06
N HIS A 48 -8.02 3.78 31.70
CA HIS A 48 -6.89 3.00 32.22
C HIS A 48 -5.99 3.79 33.17
N LYS A 49 -6.43 4.96 33.63
CA LYS A 49 -5.63 5.94 34.38
C LYS A 49 -4.94 5.40 35.64
N ASN A 50 -5.50 4.34 36.25
CA ASN A 50 -4.98 3.73 37.47
C ASN A 50 -4.44 2.29 37.27
N ASP A 51 -4.34 1.85 36.02
CA ASP A 51 -3.88 0.51 35.71
C ASP A 51 -2.36 0.50 35.43
N VAL A 52 -1.62 -0.23 36.26
CA VAL A 52 -0.17 -0.36 36.16
C VAL A 52 0.26 -0.92 34.80
N ALA A 53 -0.56 -1.75 34.16
CA ALA A 53 -0.29 -2.32 32.84
C ALA A 53 -0.28 -1.26 31.72
N PHE A 54 -0.86 -0.09 31.97
CA PHE A 54 -0.95 1.02 31.02
C PHE A 54 0.03 2.18 31.33
N ILE A 55 1.04 1.94 32.20
CA ILE A 55 2.07 2.95 32.46
C ILE A 55 2.80 3.30 31.15
N GLY A 56 2.80 4.61 30.80
CA GLY A 56 3.40 5.10 29.55
C GLY A 56 2.59 4.84 28.29
N TYR A 57 1.30 4.47 28.45
CA TYR A 57 0.35 4.31 27.36
C TYR A 57 0.02 5.65 26.69
N GLU A 58 -0.32 6.65 27.47
CA GLU A 58 -0.51 8.03 27.00
C GLU A 58 0.84 8.74 26.82
N LYS A 59 1.06 9.28 25.64
CA LYS A 59 2.23 10.10 25.32
C LYS A 59 1.86 11.20 24.34
N ASP A 60 2.68 12.24 24.27
CA ASP A 60 2.56 13.29 23.26
C ASP A 60 3.14 12.87 21.91
N THR A 61 3.99 11.84 21.89
CA THR A 61 4.49 11.21 20.68
C THR A 61 4.98 9.79 20.95
N TYR A 62 4.80 8.92 19.97
CA TYR A 62 5.35 7.56 19.93
C TYR A 62 6.53 7.46 18.96
N LEU A 63 6.81 8.55 18.20
CA LEU A 63 7.96 8.63 17.31
C LEU A 63 9.25 8.55 18.10
N ILE A 64 10.17 7.74 17.62
CA ILE A 64 11.52 7.54 18.15
C ILE A 64 12.50 8.20 17.19
N ASP A 65 13.37 9.08 17.71
CA ASP A 65 14.41 9.71 16.90
C ASP A 65 15.48 8.70 16.49
N ALA A 66 15.46 8.37 15.20
CA ALA A 66 16.42 7.47 14.57
C ALA A 66 16.92 8.08 13.26
N LYS A 67 18.19 7.86 12.94
CA LYS A 67 18.85 8.45 11.77
C LYS A 67 19.79 7.45 11.12
N VAL A 68 19.99 7.62 9.80
CA VAL A 68 20.95 6.82 9.05
C VAL A 68 21.89 7.74 8.27
N PRO A 69 22.83 8.44 9.00
CA PRO A 69 23.79 9.31 8.35
C PRO A 69 24.72 8.53 7.42
N ARG A 70 25.04 9.14 6.27
CA ARG A 70 25.97 8.57 5.28
C ARG A 70 27.33 9.26 5.35
N PHE A 71 28.38 8.47 5.11
CA PHE A 71 29.72 8.96 4.86
C PHE A 71 29.88 9.35 3.39
N GLY A 72 30.89 10.14 3.07
CA GLY A 72 31.18 10.54 1.68
C GLY A 72 31.49 9.38 0.73
N SER A 73 31.85 8.21 1.26
CA SER A 73 32.01 6.95 0.53
C SER A 73 30.70 6.27 0.14
N GLY A 74 29.54 6.78 0.65
CA GLY A 74 28.22 6.16 0.47
C GLY A 74 27.82 5.15 1.54
N GLU A 75 28.76 4.71 2.39
CA GLU A 75 28.46 3.88 3.56
C GLU A 75 27.59 4.65 4.55
N ALA A 76 26.83 3.93 5.38
CA ALA A 76 25.98 4.55 6.38
C ALA A 76 25.96 3.74 7.69
N LYS A 77 25.47 4.38 8.76
CA LYS A 77 25.24 3.72 10.06
C LYS A 77 23.87 4.06 10.61
N GLY A 78 23.20 3.08 11.22
CA GLY A 78 21.96 3.31 11.97
C GLY A 78 22.25 3.88 13.36
N ILE A 79 21.51 4.90 13.77
CA ILE A 79 21.58 5.52 15.08
C ILE A 79 20.16 5.64 15.63
N ILE A 80 19.96 5.24 16.89
CA ILE A 80 18.72 5.46 17.64
C ILE A 80 19.08 6.30 18.86
N ASN A 81 18.49 7.48 18.99
CA ASN A 81 18.89 8.47 20.00
C ASN A 81 18.18 8.32 21.35
N GLU A 82 17.31 7.34 21.50
CA GLU A 82 16.61 7.05 22.75
C GLU A 82 16.55 5.54 23.04
N SER A 83 16.18 5.18 24.27
CA SER A 83 16.06 3.78 24.68
C SER A 83 14.86 3.10 24.02
N VAL A 84 15.12 1.97 23.37
CA VAL A 84 14.10 1.08 22.80
C VAL A 84 13.83 -0.15 23.64
N ARG A 85 14.47 -0.24 24.81
CA ARG A 85 14.37 -1.44 25.69
C ARG A 85 12.93 -1.72 26.10
N GLY A 86 12.48 -2.93 25.80
CA GLY A 86 11.14 -3.43 26.14
C GLY A 86 9.99 -2.80 25.35
N LYS A 87 10.29 -1.97 24.35
CA LYS A 87 9.26 -1.40 23.49
C LYS A 87 8.78 -2.40 22.43
N ASP A 88 7.50 -2.34 22.08
CA ASP A 88 6.93 -2.94 20.89
C ASP A 88 7.15 -1.95 19.73
N LEU A 89 8.09 -2.27 18.84
CA LEU A 89 8.62 -1.38 17.83
C LEU A 89 7.95 -1.60 16.49
N TYR A 90 7.58 -0.50 15.83
CA TYR A 90 7.08 -0.47 14.45
C TYR A 90 8.02 0.39 13.61
N LEU A 91 8.71 -0.25 12.66
CA LEU A 91 9.65 0.40 11.76
C LEU A 91 8.99 0.60 10.40
N MET A 92 8.80 1.85 9.99
CA MET A 92 8.17 2.20 8.72
C MET A 92 9.23 2.56 7.69
N VAL A 93 9.14 1.97 6.50
CA VAL A 93 10.04 2.22 5.37
C VAL A 93 9.29 2.32 4.05
N ASP A 94 9.47 3.40 3.30
CA ASP A 94 9.10 3.50 1.89
C ASP A 94 10.35 3.23 1.03
N VAL A 95 10.40 2.05 0.44
CA VAL A 95 11.53 1.65 -0.42
C VAL A 95 11.49 2.30 -1.80
N CYS A 96 10.36 2.93 -2.16
CA CYS A 96 10.18 3.57 -3.46
C CYS A 96 10.45 5.09 -3.43
N ASN A 97 10.79 5.68 -2.28
CA ASN A 97 10.98 7.12 -2.18
C ASN A 97 12.30 7.58 -2.81
N TYR A 98 12.28 7.86 -4.09
CA TYR A 98 13.43 8.36 -4.84
C TYR A 98 13.70 9.86 -4.66
N SER A 99 12.87 10.60 -3.91
CA SER A 99 13.08 12.03 -3.67
C SER A 99 14.27 12.31 -2.75
N LEU A 100 14.63 11.34 -1.93
CA LEU A 100 15.78 11.46 -1.04
C LEU A 100 17.08 11.28 -1.80
N THR A 101 18.07 12.12 -1.46
CA THR A 101 19.39 12.10 -2.09
C THR A 101 20.50 12.01 -1.06
N TYR A 102 21.67 11.55 -1.50
CA TYR A 102 22.91 11.59 -0.73
C TYR A 102 24.10 11.87 -1.64
N SER A 103 25.19 12.38 -1.04
CA SER A 103 26.44 12.60 -1.77
C SER A 103 27.29 11.33 -1.75
N LEU A 104 27.76 10.92 -2.93
CA LEU A 104 28.73 9.83 -3.12
C LEU A 104 29.90 10.38 -3.93
N THR A 105 31.08 10.48 -3.33
CA THR A 105 32.28 11.02 -3.99
C THR A 105 32.04 12.35 -4.71
N GLY A 106 31.25 13.25 -4.08
CA GLY A 106 30.92 14.56 -4.62
C GLY A 106 29.73 14.60 -5.60
N ASN A 107 29.16 13.46 -5.98
CA ASN A 107 27.98 13.37 -6.85
C ASN A 107 26.71 13.21 -6.03
N ILE A 108 25.61 13.81 -6.49
CA ILE A 108 24.28 13.61 -5.89
C ILE A 108 23.66 12.35 -6.48
N ASN A 109 23.27 11.43 -5.61
CA ASN A 109 22.58 10.19 -5.98
C ASN A 109 21.21 10.15 -5.30
N HIS A 110 20.18 9.74 -6.04
CA HIS A 110 18.89 9.42 -5.47
C HIS A 110 18.96 8.06 -4.76
N MET A 111 18.23 7.93 -3.64
CA MET A 111 18.16 6.67 -2.95
C MET A 111 17.36 5.65 -3.76
N SER A 112 17.98 4.49 -3.96
CA SER A 112 17.33 3.32 -4.59
C SER A 112 16.51 2.52 -3.56
N PRO A 113 15.68 1.56 -4.00
CA PRO A 113 15.05 0.59 -3.11
C PRO A 113 16.05 -0.16 -2.22
N ASP A 114 17.23 -0.48 -2.76
CA ASP A 114 18.32 -1.14 -2.02
C ASP A 114 18.86 -0.26 -0.89
N ASP A 115 19.01 1.04 -1.15
CA ASP A 115 19.46 2.01 -0.15
C ASP A 115 18.48 2.07 1.03
N HIS A 116 17.18 2.15 0.75
CA HIS A 116 16.13 2.17 1.77
C HIS A 116 16.06 0.86 2.54
N TYR A 117 16.09 -0.26 1.84
CA TYR A 117 16.09 -1.58 2.47
C TYR A 117 17.34 -1.80 3.35
N GLN A 118 18.51 -1.39 2.88
CA GLN A 118 19.74 -1.45 3.68
C GLN A 118 19.67 -0.52 4.90
N ASN A 119 19.04 0.66 4.79
CA ASN A 119 18.84 1.56 5.93
C ASN A 119 17.90 0.94 6.97
N LEU A 120 16.83 0.25 6.56
CA LEU A 120 15.98 -0.52 7.46
C LEU A 120 16.80 -1.54 8.27
N LYS A 121 17.66 -2.31 7.61
CA LYS A 121 18.52 -3.29 8.28
C LYS A 121 19.48 -2.64 9.28
N ARG A 122 20.02 -1.47 8.97
CA ARG A 122 20.88 -0.70 9.90
C ARG A 122 20.12 -0.28 11.15
N ILE A 123 18.87 0.13 11.04
CA ILE A 123 18.03 0.48 12.19
C ILE A 123 17.68 -0.76 13.00
N ILE A 124 17.31 -1.88 12.37
CA ILE A 124 17.08 -3.15 13.07
C ILE A 124 18.33 -3.56 13.85
N ALA A 125 19.51 -3.47 13.24
CA ALA A 125 20.78 -3.75 13.89
C ALA A 125 21.05 -2.81 15.09
N ALA A 126 20.70 -1.52 14.98
CA ALA A 126 20.83 -0.54 16.05
C ALA A 126 19.89 -0.80 17.25
N VAL A 127 18.73 -1.45 17.03
CA VAL A 127 17.87 -1.94 18.13
C VAL A 127 18.62 -2.94 19.00
N GLY A 128 19.51 -3.74 18.40
CA GLY A 128 20.46 -4.63 19.10
C GLY A 128 19.78 -5.62 20.05
N GLY A 129 18.63 -6.18 19.68
CA GLY A 129 17.89 -7.16 20.49
C GLY A 129 17.29 -6.58 21.78
N LYS A 130 17.17 -5.25 21.91
CA LYS A 130 16.64 -4.60 23.12
C LYS A 130 15.15 -4.33 23.03
N GLY A 131 14.56 -4.31 21.84
CA GLY A 131 13.12 -4.25 21.62
C GLY A 131 12.44 -5.49 22.19
N ARG A 132 11.19 -5.37 22.58
CA ARG A 132 10.37 -6.52 22.97
C ARG A 132 9.90 -7.29 21.73
N ARG A 133 9.49 -6.56 20.70
CA ARG A 133 9.07 -7.07 19.39
C ARG A 133 9.46 -6.06 18.32
N ILE A 134 9.80 -6.53 17.15
CA ILE A 134 10.13 -5.72 15.98
C ILE A 134 9.13 -6.03 14.87
N ASN A 135 8.31 -5.04 14.52
CA ASN A 135 7.37 -5.11 13.42
C ASN A 135 7.84 -4.17 12.32
N VAL A 136 7.92 -4.65 11.09
CA VAL A 136 8.27 -3.85 9.91
C VAL A 136 7.01 -3.52 9.13
N ILE A 137 6.76 -2.24 8.90
CA ILE A 137 5.74 -1.74 7.98
C ILE A 137 6.46 -1.28 6.72
N MET A 138 6.36 -2.08 5.70
CA MET A 138 6.95 -1.85 4.37
C MET A 138 5.82 -1.86 3.35
N PRO A 139 5.15 -0.72 3.11
CA PRO A 139 3.95 -0.67 2.28
C PRO A 139 4.18 -1.29 0.90
N PHE A 140 5.16 -0.82 0.15
CA PHE A 140 5.63 -1.50 -1.06
C PHE A 140 6.67 -2.55 -0.64
N LEU A 141 6.33 -3.82 -0.83
CA LEU A 141 7.22 -4.91 -0.45
C LEU A 141 8.47 -4.91 -1.34
N TYR A 142 9.65 -4.80 -0.73
CA TYR A 142 10.93 -4.81 -1.44
C TYR A 142 11.06 -6.07 -2.29
N GLU A 143 11.43 -5.87 -3.57
CA GLU A 143 11.57 -6.92 -4.58
C GLU A 143 10.30 -7.77 -4.82
N SER A 144 9.11 -7.22 -4.57
CA SER A 144 7.84 -7.95 -4.67
C SER A 144 7.58 -8.53 -6.07
N ARG A 145 8.10 -7.91 -7.13
CA ARG A 145 7.99 -8.43 -8.51
C ARG A 145 8.89 -9.63 -8.76
N GLN A 146 9.94 -9.82 -7.95
CA GLN A 146 10.83 -10.98 -7.99
C GLN A 146 10.38 -12.07 -7.00
N HIS A 147 9.09 -12.44 -7.06
CA HIS A 147 8.41 -13.40 -6.18
C HIS A 147 8.51 -14.86 -6.65
N LYS A 148 8.85 -15.07 -7.89
CA LYS A 148 9.04 -16.41 -8.52
C LYS A 148 10.20 -16.35 -9.49
N ARG A 149 10.71 -17.51 -9.84
CA ARG A 149 11.69 -17.65 -10.92
C ARG A 149 11.27 -18.77 -11.86
N SER A 150 11.47 -18.55 -13.13
CA SER A 150 11.18 -19.51 -14.21
C SER A 150 12.45 -20.04 -14.87
N SER A 151 13.59 -19.43 -14.58
CA SER A 151 14.90 -19.78 -15.15
C SER A 151 16.02 -19.59 -14.12
N ARG A 152 17.22 -19.23 -14.56
CA ARG A 152 18.38 -18.91 -13.69
C ARG A 152 18.30 -17.47 -13.21
N GLU A 153 17.33 -17.18 -12.38
CA GLU A 153 17.04 -15.87 -11.79
C GLU A 153 17.25 -15.91 -10.28
N SER A 154 17.54 -14.78 -9.67
CA SER A 154 17.51 -14.62 -8.22
C SER A 154 16.06 -14.68 -7.71
N LEU A 155 15.87 -14.95 -6.43
CA LEU A 155 14.56 -14.94 -5.76
C LEU A 155 14.60 -13.93 -4.62
N ASP A 156 14.75 -12.65 -5.01
CA ASP A 156 15.16 -11.59 -4.08
C ASP A 156 14.11 -11.29 -3.03
N CYS A 157 12.82 -11.34 -3.38
CA CYS A 157 11.75 -11.14 -2.41
C CYS A 157 11.83 -12.15 -1.25
N ALA A 158 11.99 -13.44 -1.57
CA ALA A 158 12.09 -14.49 -0.55
C ALA A 158 13.34 -14.34 0.30
N LEU A 159 14.48 -14.01 -0.31
CA LEU A 159 15.75 -13.80 0.39
C LEU A 159 15.65 -12.59 1.33
N ALA A 160 15.05 -11.50 0.90
CA ALA A 160 14.84 -10.31 1.70
C ALA A 160 13.95 -10.58 2.93
N LEU A 161 12.83 -11.29 2.74
CA LEU A 161 11.96 -11.69 3.85
C LEU A 161 12.71 -12.56 4.88
N GLN A 162 13.45 -13.56 4.41
CA GLN A 162 14.24 -14.43 5.28
C GLN A 162 15.36 -13.68 6.00
N GLU A 163 15.97 -12.68 5.36
CA GLU A 163 16.99 -11.85 5.98
C GLU A 163 16.41 -11.05 7.15
N LEU A 164 15.25 -10.37 6.96
CA LEU A 164 14.58 -9.64 8.04
C LEU A 164 14.22 -10.55 9.22
N VAL A 165 13.70 -11.74 8.96
CA VAL A 165 13.38 -12.71 10.00
C VAL A 165 14.63 -13.13 10.76
N ARG A 166 15.74 -13.42 10.07
CA ARG A 166 17.03 -13.76 10.73
C ARG A 166 17.59 -12.61 11.56
N MET A 167 17.24 -11.36 11.23
CA MET A 167 17.59 -10.19 12.02
C MET A 167 16.68 -9.95 13.23
N GLY A 168 15.67 -10.80 13.46
CA GLY A 168 14.77 -10.74 14.61
C GLY A 168 13.51 -9.92 14.37
N VAL A 169 13.07 -9.79 13.13
CA VAL A 169 11.75 -9.20 12.81
C VAL A 169 10.67 -10.26 13.10
N ASP A 170 9.69 -9.89 13.90
CA ASP A 170 8.57 -10.76 14.30
C ASP A 170 7.44 -10.72 13.27
N ASN A 171 7.08 -9.53 12.80
CA ASN A 171 5.99 -9.33 11.85
C ASN A 171 6.41 -8.41 10.70
N ILE A 172 5.97 -8.73 9.49
CA ILE A 172 6.11 -7.91 8.29
C ILE A 172 4.73 -7.56 7.79
N ILE A 173 4.42 -6.27 7.77
CA ILE A 173 3.14 -5.71 7.29
C ILE A 173 3.40 -4.99 5.97
N THR A 174 2.72 -5.43 4.93
CA THR A 174 2.78 -4.83 3.60
C THR A 174 1.38 -4.55 3.06
N PHE A 175 1.29 -3.87 1.94
CA PHE A 175 0.02 -3.59 1.30
C PHE A 175 0.02 -4.19 -0.10
N ASP A 176 -1.06 -4.83 -0.45
CA ASP A 176 -1.33 -5.41 -1.78
C ASP A 176 -0.09 -6.04 -2.44
N ALA A 177 0.55 -6.97 -1.73
CA ALA A 177 1.71 -7.68 -2.24
C ALA A 177 1.45 -8.21 -3.65
N HIS A 178 2.39 -8.01 -4.57
CA HIS A 178 2.27 -8.39 -5.98
C HIS A 178 1.84 -9.86 -6.14
N ASP A 179 2.41 -10.73 -5.32
CA ASP A 179 1.94 -12.10 -5.11
C ASP A 179 1.94 -12.44 -3.60
N PRO A 180 0.77 -12.61 -2.96
CA PRO A 180 0.71 -12.87 -1.52
C PRO A 180 1.35 -14.22 -1.10
N ARG A 181 1.65 -15.11 -2.04
CA ARG A 181 2.33 -16.39 -1.75
C ARG A 181 3.79 -16.22 -1.34
N VAL A 182 4.36 -15.01 -1.43
CA VAL A 182 5.71 -14.71 -0.90
C VAL A 182 5.80 -15.01 0.61
N GLN A 183 4.69 -14.98 1.35
CA GLN A 183 4.62 -15.39 2.75
C GLN A 183 5.14 -16.82 2.99
N ASN A 184 5.08 -17.70 1.99
CA ASN A 184 5.58 -19.07 2.08
C ASN A 184 7.11 -19.13 2.29
N ALA A 185 7.84 -18.05 2.05
CA ALA A 185 9.27 -17.97 2.34
C ALA A 185 9.57 -17.90 3.85
N ILE A 186 8.60 -17.48 4.66
CA ILE A 186 8.73 -17.26 6.12
C ILE A 186 7.52 -17.82 6.88
N PRO A 187 7.23 -19.13 6.79
CA PRO A 187 5.96 -19.73 7.24
C PRO A 187 5.73 -19.69 8.75
N LEU A 188 6.75 -19.35 9.54
CA LEU A 188 6.68 -19.31 11.02
C LEU A 188 6.64 -17.88 11.56
N ASN A 189 6.65 -16.85 10.70
CA ASN A 189 6.63 -15.43 11.09
C ASN A 189 5.34 -14.77 10.62
N GLY A 190 4.94 -13.71 11.33
CA GLY A 190 3.80 -12.91 10.94
C GLY A 190 4.06 -12.19 9.61
N PHE A 191 3.17 -12.40 8.65
CA PHE A 191 3.17 -11.68 7.37
C PHE A 191 1.75 -11.28 7.01
N GLU A 192 1.54 -9.99 6.88
CA GLU A 192 0.22 -9.45 6.57
C GLU A 192 0.28 -8.60 5.30
N THR A 193 -0.67 -8.83 4.41
CA THR A 193 -0.85 -8.00 3.21
C THR A 193 -2.25 -7.42 3.17
N ILE A 194 -2.36 -6.09 3.17
CA ILE A 194 -3.61 -5.34 3.33
C ILE A 194 -4.01 -4.71 2.00
N ARG A 195 -5.24 -4.93 1.57
CA ARG A 195 -5.76 -4.32 0.33
C ARG A 195 -6.40 -2.97 0.61
N PRO A 196 -6.12 -1.94 -0.21
CA PRO A 196 -6.70 -0.60 -0.04
C PRO A 196 -8.11 -0.45 -0.63
N THR A 197 -8.79 -1.54 -1.01
CA THR A 197 -10.08 -1.54 -1.71
C THR A 197 -11.12 -0.63 -1.05
N TYR A 198 -11.19 -0.62 0.30
CA TYR A 198 -12.08 0.27 1.03
C TYR A 198 -11.80 1.75 0.72
N GLN A 199 -10.53 2.14 0.64
CA GLN A 199 -10.15 3.53 0.38
C GLN A 199 -10.39 3.91 -1.08
N PHE A 200 -10.22 2.99 -2.02
CA PHE A 200 -10.58 3.22 -3.43
C PHE A 200 -12.08 3.47 -3.58
N VAL A 201 -12.91 2.58 -3.03
CA VAL A 201 -14.37 2.76 -3.07
C VAL A 201 -14.76 4.08 -2.42
N LYS A 202 -14.23 4.38 -1.25
CA LYS A 202 -14.53 5.63 -0.54
C LYS A 202 -14.07 6.86 -1.30
N GLY A 203 -12.87 6.86 -1.86
CA GLY A 203 -12.33 7.95 -2.68
C GLY A 203 -13.18 8.21 -3.91
N LEU A 204 -13.54 7.14 -4.63
CA LEU A 204 -14.39 7.23 -5.82
C LEU A 204 -15.77 7.82 -5.50
N LEU A 205 -16.45 7.30 -4.47
CA LEU A 205 -17.79 7.74 -4.06
C LEU A 205 -17.81 9.16 -3.47
N ARG A 206 -16.70 9.63 -2.92
CA ARG A 206 -16.57 11.01 -2.46
C ARG A 206 -16.42 12.00 -3.61
N THR A 207 -15.76 11.59 -4.67
CA THR A 207 -15.48 12.44 -5.84
C THR A 207 -16.67 12.46 -6.79
N PHE A 208 -17.25 11.30 -7.10
CA PHE A 208 -18.33 11.17 -8.07
C PHE A 208 -19.65 10.87 -7.35
N LYS A 209 -20.59 11.83 -7.38
CA LYS A 209 -21.87 11.75 -6.64
C LYS A 209 -23.01 11.09 -7.42
N ASP A 210 -22.77 10.78 -8.69
CA ASP A 210 -23.75 10.26 -9.65
C ASP A 210 -23.48 8.80 -10.09
N LEU A 211 -22.60 8.09 -9.38
CA LEU A 211 -22.28 6.70 -9.70
C LEU A 211 -23.45 5.77 -9.34
N GLN A 212 -23.75 4.87 -10.24
CA GLN A 212 -24.68 3.77 -10.01
C GLN A 212 -23.87 2.49 -9.80
N ILE A 213 -23.94 1.94 -8.57
CA ILE A 213 -23.15 0.79 -8.17
C ILE A 213 -24.03 -0.45 -8.24
N ASP A 214 -24.08 -0.99 -9.43
CA ASP A 214 -24.75 -2.25 -9.80
C ASP A 214 -24.16 -2.79 -11.11
N SER A 215 -24.48 -4.04 -11.44
CA SER A 215 -23.94 -4.74 -12.63
C SER A 215 -24.38 -4.16 -13.98
N ASP A 216 -25.48 -3.40 -14.02
CA ASP A 216 -25.94 -2.78 -15.25
C ASP A 216 -25.16 -1.52 -15.61
N HIS A 217 -24.63 -0.83 -14.59
CA HIS A 217 -24.02 0.49 -14.76
C HIS A 217 -22.52 0.54 -14.47
N MET A 218 -21.96 -0.46 -13.78
CA MET A 218 -20.54 -0.49 -13.42
C MET A 218 -19.93 -1.87 -13.61
N MET A 219 -18.62 -1.90 -13.94
CA MET A 219 -17.87 -3.14 -14.10
C MET A 219 -16.46 -3.00 -13.55
N ALA A 220 -15.97 -4.06 -12.86
CA ALA A 220 -14.58 -4.17 -12.46
C ALA A 220 -13.75 -4.79 -13.57
N ILE A 221 -12.59 -4.21 -13.89
CA ILE A 221 -11.72 -4.63 -14.99
C ILE A 221 -10.35 -5.03 -14.46
N SER A 222 -9.89 -6.22 -14.85
CA SER A 222 -8.51 -6.63 -14.70
C SER A 222 -7.71 -6.26 -15.95
N PRO A 223 -6.61 -5.49 -15.85
CA PRO A 223 -5.80 -5.14 -17.01
C PRO A 223 -5.04 -6.32 -17.59
N ASP A 224 -4.77 -7.34 -16.79
CA ASP A 224 -4.07 -8.58 -17.17
C ASP A 224 -4.47 -9.76 -16.28
N GLU A 225 -3.81 -10.90 -16.48
CA GLU A 225 -4.04 -12.12 -15.70
C GLU A 225 -3.60 -11.98 -14.24
N GLY A 226 -2.54 -11.21 -13.98
CA GLY A 226 -1.96 -11.02 -12.64
C GLY A 226 -2.87 -10.25 -11.68
N ALA A 227 -3.61 -9.28 -12.21
CA ALA A 227 -4.51 -8.44 -11.43
C ALA A 227 -5.90 -9.04 -11.20
N THR A 228 -6.22 -10.19 -11.83
CA THR A 228 -7.56 -10.82 -11.81
C THR A 228 -8.12 -10.99 -10.40
N GLY A 229 -7.30 -11.40 -9.43
CA GLY A 229 -7.75 -11.58 -8.06
C GLY A 229 -8.24 -10.30 -7.37
N ARG A 230 -7.71 -9.13 -7.76
CA ARG A 230 -8.12 -7.80 -7.26
C ARG A 230 -9.46 -7.41 -7.84
N ALA A 231 -9.61 -7.59 -9.16
CA ALA A 231 -10.86 -7.29 -9.85
C ALA A 231 -12.02 -8.19 -9.38
N ILE A 232 -11.78 -9.49 -9.20
CA ILE A 232 -12.77 -10.44 -8.63
C ILE A 232 -13.18 -10.00 -7.23
N TYR A 233 -12.22 -9.62 -6.38
CA TYR A 233 -12.53 -9.18 -5.02
C TYR A 233 -13.44 -7.95 -5.02
N LEU A 234 -13.11 -6.92 -5.80
CA LEU A 234 -13.93 -5.71 -5.90
C LEU A 234 -15.33 -6.04 -6.48
N ALA A 235 -15.39 -6.81 -7.56
CA ALA A 235 -16.64 -7.22 -8.19
C ALA A 235 -17.56 -7.93 -7.19
N ASN A 236 -17.04 -8.89 -6.45
CA ASN A 236 -17.82 -9.62 -5.44
C ASN A 236 -18.32 -8.71 -4.30
N VAL A 237 -17.46 -7.80 -3.80
CA VAL A 237 -17.85 -6.93 -2.68
C VAL A 237 -18.90 -5.91 -3.09
N LEU A 238 -18.86 -5.41 -4.33
CA LEU A 238 -19.80 -4.43 -4.87
C LEU A 238 -20.96 -5.05 -5.67
N ASN A 239 -20.98 -6.38 -5.83
CA ASN A 239 -21.93 -7.12 -6.66
C ASN A 239 -21.96 -6.59 -8.11
N LEU A 240 -20.79 -6.51 -8.73
CA LEU A 240 -20.58 -6.07 -10.10
C LEU A 240 -20.17 -7.23 -10.99
N ASP A 241 -20.35 -7.06 -12.30
CA ASP A 241 -19.68 -7.89 -13.29
C ASP A 241 -18.17 -7.61 -13.31
N MET A 242 -17.41 -8.58 -13.80
CA MET A 242 -15.97 -8.44 -14.02
C MET A 242 -15.63 -8.71 -15.48
N GLY A 243 -14.71 -7.94 -16.02
CA GLY A 243 -14.03 -8.19 -17.29
C GLY A 243 -12.52 -8.27 -17.09
N MET A 244 -11.83 -8.90 -18.03
CA MET A 244 -10.37 -8.95 -18.00
C MET A 244 -9.77 -8.85 -19.39
N PHE A 245 -8.57 -8.30 -19.46
CA PHE A 245 -7.72 -8.39 -20.64
C PHE A 245 -6.70 -9.50 -20.45
N TYR A 246 -6.34 -10.15 -21.54
CA TYR A 246 -5.24 -11.10 -21.53
C TYR A 246 -4.35 -10.91 -22.76
N GLU A 247 -3.07 -11.17 -22.57
CA GLU A 247 -2.08 -11.08 -23.61
C GLU A 247 -2.03 -12.36 -24.44
N ARG A 248 -2.51 -12.30 -25.67
CA ARG A 248 -2.27 -13.41 -26.62
C ARG A 248 -0.88 -13.29 -27.19
N ARG A 249 -0.01 -14.27 -26.92
CA ARG A 249 1.35 -14.34 -27.40
C ARG A 249 1.48 -15.27 -28.60
N ASP A 250 2.34 -14.89 -29.55
CA ASP A 250 2.70 -15.76 -30.67
C ASP A 250 3.84 -16.71 -30.24
N PHE A 251 3.48 -17.94 -29.91
CA PHE A 251 4.45 -18.96 -29.53
C PHE A 251 5.24 -19.53 -30.71
N SER A 252 4.91 -19.15 -31.97
CA SER A 252 5.67 -19.56 -33.14
C SER A 252 6.96 -18.75 -33.35
N ARG A 253 7.12 -17.64 -32.63
CA ARG A 253 8.23 -16.72 -32.75
C ARG A 253 8.83 -16.38 -31.40
N VAL A 254 10.13 -16.15 -31.37
CA VAL A 254 10.85 -15.62 -30.22
C VAL A 254 11.61 -14.38 -30.69
N VAL A 255 11.31 -13.23 -30.06
CA VAL A 255 11.99 -11.95 -30.31
C VAL A 255 12.58 -11.50 -28.98
N ASP A 256 13.88 -11.24 -28.94
CA ASP A 256 14.62 -10.85 -27.73
C ASP A 256 14.39 -11.78 -26.53
N GLY A 257 14.30 -13.09 -26.79
CA GLY A 257 14.10 -14.13 -25.76
C GLY A 257 12.66 -14.24 -25.24
N ARG A 258 11.69 -13.55 -25.84
CA ARG A 258 10.26 -13.59 -25.45
C ARG A 258 9.36 -13.85 -26.66
N ASN A 259 8.21 -14.46 -26.39
CA ASN A 259 7.17 -14.58 -27.41
C ASN A 259 6.46 -13.23 -27.55
N PRO A 260 6.39 -12.63 -28.74
CA PRO A 260 5.77 -11.32 -28.92
C PRO A 260 4.26 -11.38 -28.64
N ILE A 261 3.75 -10.30 -28.02
CA ILE A 261 2.32 -10.09 -27.83
C ILE A 261 1.70 -9.73 -29.18
N VAL A 262 0.70 -10.48 -29.62
CA VAL A 262 0.02 -10.26 -30.91
C VAL A 262 -1.34 -9.60 -30.74
N ALA A 263 -1.96 -9.71 -29.58
CA ALA A 263 -3.23 -9.04 -29.27
C ALA A 263 -3.45 -8.95 -27.76
N HIS A 264 -4.12 -7.88 -27.34
CA HIS A 264 -4.80 -7.80 -26.05
C HIS A 264 -6.27 -8.09 -26.30
N GLU A 265 -6.77 -9.21 -25.82
CA GLU A 265 -8.16 -9.61 -26.00
C GLU A 265 -8.95 -9.38 -24.71
N PHE A 266 -10.18 -8.89 -24.85
CA PHE A 266 -11.09 -8.65 -23.74
C PHE A 266 -12.04 -9.84 -23.54
N LEU A 267 -12.13 -10.31 -22.31
CA LEU A 267 -13.08 -11.32 -21.85
C LEU A 267 -14.02 -10.68 -20.83
N GLY A 268 -15.29 -10.68 -21.12
CA GLY A 268 -16.34 -10.12 -20.25
C GLY A 268 -17.60 -9.77 -21.00
N SER A 269 -18.63 -9.33 -20.28
CA SER A 269 -19.85 -8.75 -20.85
C SER A 269 -19.57 -7.36 -21.44
N SER A 270 -20.56 -6.79 -22.18
CA SER A 270 -20.40 -5.46 -22.77
C SER A 270 -20.12 -4.39 -21.70
N VAL A 271 -19.17 -3.50 -22.00
CA VAL A 271 -18.86 -2.31 -21.20
C VAL A 271 -19.57 -1.05 -21.74
N GLU A 272 -20.33 -1.18 -22.84
CA GLU A 272 -20.98 -0.03 -23.48
C GLU A 272 -21.93 0.67 -22.51
N GLY A 273 -21.70 1.98 -22.31
CA GLY A 273 -22.47 2.82 -21.41
C GLY A 273 -22.21 2.63 -19.90
N LYS A 274 -21.32 1.70 -19.52
CA LYS A 274 -20.97 1.44 -18.11
C LYS A 274 -19.79 2.30 -17.66
N ASP A 275 -19.79 2.64 -16.39
CA ASP A 275 -18.61 3.10 -15.67
C ASP A 275 -17.69 1.90 -15.41
N VAL A 276 -16.39 2.01 -15.66
CA VAL A 276 -15.46 0.91 -15.45
C VAL A 276 -14.33 1.31 -14.52
N ILE A 277 -13.95 0.40 -13.63
CA ILE A 277 -12.79 0.57 -12.75
C ILE A 277 -11.74 -0.49 -13.07
N ILE A 278 -10.59 -0.04 -13.55
CA ILE A 278 -9.42 -0.88 -13.81
C ILE A 278 -8.62 -0.96 -12.51
N LEU A 279 -8.30 -2.20 -12.07
CA LEU A 279 -7.56 -2.42 -10.82
C LEU A 279 -6.25 -3.15 -11.06
N ASP A 280 -5.19 -2.62 -10.44
CA ASP A 280 -3.89 -3.27 -10.38
C ASP A 280 -3.22 -3.05 -9.01
N ASP A 281 -2.07 -3.69 -8.74
CA ASP A 281 -1.26 -3.39 -7.57
C ASP A 281 -0.44 -2.11 -7.77
N MET A 282 0.05 -1.86 -8.98
CA MET A 282 0.87 -0.67 -9.24
C MET A 282 0.69 -0.09 -10.64
N ILE A 283 0.84 1.21 -10.72
CA ILE A 283 1.08 1.93 -11.97
C ILE A 283 2.59 2.17 -12.05
N SER A 284 3.30 1.41 -12.88
CA SER A 284 4.73 1.63 -13.16
C SER A 284 4.88 2.74 -14.20
N SER A 285 5.09 2.42 -15.50
CA SER A 285 5.06 3.43 -16.57
C SER A 285 3.64 3.91 -16.91
N GLY A 286 2.63 3.11 -16.60
CA GLY A 286 1.24 3.36 -16.93
C GLY A 286 0.82 2.92 -18.34
N ASP A 287 1.75 2.48 -19.19
CA ASP A 287 1.45 2.16 -20.59
C ASP A 287 0.37 1.09 -20.72
N SER A 288 0.50 -0.04 -20.02
CA SER A 288 -0.48 -1.13 -20.07
C SER A 288 -1.87 -0.68 -19.60
N MET A 289 -1.94 0.08 -18.51
CA MET A 289 -3.22 0.57 -17.97
C MET A 289 -3.90 1.56 -18.92
N LEU A 290 -3.12 2.46 -19.55
CA LEU A 290 -3.63 3.41 -20.54
C LEU A 290 -4.07 2.72 -21.83
N ASP A 291 -3.38 1.67 -22.27
CA ASP A 291 -3.77 0.87 -23.43
C ASP A 291 -5.10 0.15 -23.18
N VAL A 292 -5.29 -0.42 -22.00
CA VAL A 292 -6.57 -1.00 -21.56
C VAL A 292 -7.65 0.07 -21.53
N ALA A 293 -7.38 1.26 -20.99
CA ALA A 293 -8.34 2.37 -20.95
C ALA A 293 -8.77 2.79 -22.37
N ARG A 294 -7.82 2.93 -23.32
CA ARG A 294 -8.15 3.23 -24.72
C ARG A 294 -9.05 2.17 -25.36
N GLN A 295 -8.75 0.90 -25.13
CA GLN A 295 -9.56 -0.20 -25.66
C GLN A 295 -10.97 -0.24 -25.06
N LEU A 296 -11.11 0.07 -23.75
CA LEU A 296 -12.43 0.19 -23.11
C LEU A 296 -13.22 1.39 -23.67
N LYS A 297 -12.54 2.52 -23.94
CA LYS A 297 -13.16 3.68 -24.57
C LYS A 297 -13.65 3.38 -26.00
N GLN A 298 -12.88 2.62 -26.78
CA GLN A 298 -13.31 2.13 -28.10
C GLN A 298 -14.53 1.24 -28.03
N ARG A 299 -14.69 0.50 -26.90
CA ARG A 299 -15.88 -0.33 -26.60
C ARG A 299 -17.02 0.49 -25.98
N LYS A 300 -16.90 1.83 -26.00
CA LYS A 300 -17.91 2.80 -25.54
C LYS A 300 -18.20 2.73 -24.04
N ALA A 301 -17.19 2.40 -23.21
CA ALA A 301 -17.29 2.65 -21.79
C ALA A 301 -17.60 4.12 -21.51
N LYS A 302 -18.48 4.39 -20.54
CA LYS A 302 -18.93 5.75 -20.21
C LYS A 302 -17.80 6.53 -19.52
N ARG A 303 -17.36 6.08 -18.37
CA ARG A 303 -16.22 6.63 -17.60
C ARG A 303 -15.24 5.53 -17.28
N ILE A 304 -13.96 5.90 -17.19
CA ILE A 304 -12.88 4.98 -16.92
C ILE A 304 -12.07 5.49 -15.72
N PHE A 305 -12.03 4.68 -14.67
CA PHE A 305 -11.28 4.93 -13.45
C PHE A 305 -10.13 3.94 -13.37
N CYS A 306 -8.91 4.44 -13.20
CA CYS A 306 -7.72 3.63 -13.00
C CYS A 306 -7.36 3.61 -11.51
N ALA A 307 -7.35 2.46 -10.87
CA ALA A 307 -7.02 2.33 -9.46
C ALA A 307 -5.84 1.36 -9.25
N ALA A 308 -4.81 1.82 -8.55
CA ALA A 308 -3.69 0.99 -8.15
C ALA A 308 -3.20 1.34 -6.75
N THR A 309 -2.71 0.34 -6.02
CA THR A 309 -2.19 0.58 -4.67
C THR A 309 -1.00 1.53 -4.71
N PHE A 310 -0.10 1.35 -5.67
CA PHE A 310 1.13 2.13 -5.80
C PHE A 310 1.19 2.89 -7.12
N GLY A 311 1.28 4.21 -7.04
CA GLY A 311 1.49 5.10 -8.17
C GLY A 311 2.97 5.45 -8.32
N LEU A 312 3.75 4.64 -9.06
CA LEU A 312 5.17 4.90 -9.27
C LEU A 312 5.41 5.95 -10.35
N PHE A 313 4.60 5.95 -11.40
CA PHE A 313 4.68 6.90 -12.54
C PHE A 313 6.11 7.10 -13.07
N THR A 314 6.81 5.98 -13.31
CA THR A 314 8.25 5.98 -13.64
C THR A 314 8.61 6.75 -14.91
N ASN A 315 7.63 7.00 -15.79
CA ASN A 315 7.80 7.75 -17.04
C ASN A 315 7.11 9.13 -17.00
N GLY A 316 6.84 9.66 -15.79
CA GLY A 316 6.16 10.94 -15.63
C GLY A 316 4.64 10.85 -15.79
N LEU A 317 3.99 12.01 -15.85
CA LEU A 317 2.53 12.14 -15.85
C LEU A 317 1.97 12.51 -17.22
N GLU A 318 2.80 12.88 -18.19
CA GLU A 318 2.40 13.47 -19.49
C GLU A 318 1.40 12.59 -20.26
N LYS A 319 1.58 11.27 -20.22
CA LYS A 319 0.68 10.31 -20.89
C LYS A 319 -0.70 10.24 -20.20
N PHE A 320 -0.74 10.41 -18.88
CA PHE A 320 -1.99 10.48 -18.12
C PHE A 320 -2.68 11.81 -18.33
N ASP A 321 -1.93 12.92 -18.36
CA ASP A 321 -2.44 14.26 -18.68
C ASP A 321 -3.12 14.25 -20.06
N GLN A 322 -2.42 13.72 -21.08
CA GLN A 322 -2.96 13.58 -22.43
C GLN A 322 -4.21 12.69 -22.46
N ALA A 323 -4.19 11.53 -21.80
CA ALA A 323 -5.33 10.61 -21.77
C ALA A 323 -6.56 11.23 -21.09
N TYR A 324 -6.35 12.07 -20.07
CA TYR A 324 -7.42 12.83 -19.44
C TYR A 324 -7.98 13.91 -20.36
N GLU A 325 -7.14 14.70 -21.03
CA GLU A 325 -7.54 15.71 -22.00
C GLU A 325 -8.31 15.13 -23.20
N GLU A 326 -7.91 13.95 -23.67
CA GLU A 326 -8.59 13.21 -24.73
C GLU A 326 -9.89 12.52 -24.26
N GLY A 327 -10.23 12.60 -22.97
CA GLY A 327 -11.42 11.95 -22.38
C GLY A 327 -11.35 10.42 -22.40
N ILE A 328 -10.13 9.84 -22.41
CA ILE A 328 -9.91 8.40 -22.34
C ILE A 328 -10.05 7.90 -20.91
N LEU A 329 -9.56 8.66 -19.92
CA LEU A 329 -9.74 8.37 -18.50
C LEU A 329 -10.41 9.53 -17.77
N ASP A 330 -11.12 9.23 -16.69
CA ASP A 330 -11.84 10.21 -15.87
C ASP A 330 -11.17 10.41 -14.50
N ALA A 331 -10.54 9.38 -13.93
CA ALA A 331 -9.76 9.53 -12.71
C ALA A 331 -8.69 8.44 -12.56
N VAL A 332 -7.65 8.79 -11.80
CA VAL A 332 -6.60 7.88 -11.34
C VAL A 332 -6.58 7.91 -9.82
N LEU A 333 -6.75 6.74 -9.21
CA LEU A 333 -6.73 6.55 -7.76
C LEU A 333 -5.46 5.80 -7.37
N THR A 334 -4.63 6.40 -6.52
CA THR A 334 -3.56 5.64 -5.85
C THR A 334 -3.49 6.02 -4.37
N THR A 335 -2.71 5.27 -3.61
CA THR A 335 -2.55 5.52 -2.18
C THR A 335 -1.33 6.39 -1.89
N ASN A 336 -1.29 6.97 -0.69
CA ASN A 336 -0.12 7.66 -0.15
C ASN A 336 0.88 6.71 0.54
N LEU A 337 0.85 5.43 0.21
CA LEU A 337 1.73 4.41 0.82
C LEU A 337 3.18 4.48 0.36
N ILE A 338 3.43 5.15 -0.76
CA ILE A 338 4.75 5.49 -1.28
C ILE A 338 4.80 6.99 -1.58
N TYR A 339 5.99 7.50 -1.83
CA TYR A 339 6.19 8.90 -2.17
C TYR A 339 5.31 9.34 -3.34
N GLN A 340 4.63 10.46 -3.16
CA GLN A 340 3.81 11.13 -4.16
C GLN A 340 4.43 12.47 -4.50
N THR A 341 4.65 12.74 -5.79
CA THR A 341 5.19 14.04 -6.20
C THR A 341 4.16 15.15 -6.01
N PRO A 342 4.58 16.39 -5.70
CA PRO A 342 3.66 17.53 -5.62
C PRO A 342 2.83 17.70 -6.89
N GLU A 343 3.45 17.50 -8.07
CA GLU A 343 2.79 17.61 -9.37
C GLU A 343 1.64 16.60 -9.51
N LEU A 344 1.80 15.37 -9.00
CA LEU A 344 0.74 14.37 -9.01
C LEU A 344 -0.46 14.81 -8.18
N LEU A 345 -0.20 15.35 -6.99
CA LEU A 345 -1.25 15.78 -6.05
C LEU A 345 -2.09 16.95 -6.59
N GLU A 346 -1.56 17.72 -7.54
CA GLU A 346 -2.24 18.86 -8.17
C GLU A 346 -3.08 18.47 -9.40
N ARG A 347 -2.99 17.22 -9.88
CA ARG A 347 -3.72 16.80 -11.08
C ARG A 347 -5.22 16.69 -10.84
N PRO A 348 -6.07 17.29 -11.72
CA PRO A 348 -7.53 17.29 -11.53
C PRO A 348 -8.16 15.90 -11.60
N TYR A 349 -7.51 14.96 -12.26
CA TYR A 349 -7.95 13.56 -12.36
C TYR A 349 -7.45 12.67 -11.21
N TYR A 350 -6.58 13.21 -10.34
CA TYR A 350 -5.94 12.39 -9.32
C TYR A 350 -6.75 12.36 -8.02
N ILE A 351 -6.96 11.16 -7.49
CA ILE A 351 -7.63 10.91 -6.22
C ILE A 351 -6.65 10.23 -5.27
N ASN A 352 -6.20 10.97 -4.27
CA ASN A 352 -5.33 10.43 -3.22
C ASN A 352 -6.13 9.62 -2.19
N CYS A 353 -5.87 8.33 -2.09
CA CYS A 353 -6.48 7.42 -1.14
C CYS A 353 -5.60 7.28 0.12
N ASP A 354 -5.81 8.13 1.11
CA ASP A 354 -5.00 8.21 2.34
C ASP A 354 -5.14 6.95 3.20
N MET A 355 -4.02 6.25 3.43
CA MET A 355 -3.92 5.04 4.23
C MET A 355 -3.37 5.26 5.65
N SER A 356 -2.99 6.49 6.02
CA SER A 356 -2.34 6.79 7.31
C SER A 356 -3.16 6.30 8.50
N LYS A 357 -4.48 6.55 8.48
CA LYS A 357 -5.40 6.07 9.53
C LYS A 357 -5.47 4.54 9.59
N TYR A 358 -5.35 3.88 8.43
CA TYR A 358 -5.39 2.43 8.36
C TYR A 358 -4.13 1.80 8.97
N ILE A 359 -2.97 2.39 8.69
CA ILE A 359 -1.70 1.99 9.30
C ILE A 359 -1.75 2.18 10.81
N ALA A 360 -2.24 3.33 11.29
CA ALA A 360 -2.41 3.58 12.72
C ALA A 360 -3.32 2.53 13.39
N LEU A 361 -4.41 2.13 12.71
CA LEU A 361 -5.32 1.10 13.22
C LEU A 361 -4.65 -0.26 13.32
N VAL A 362 -3.85 -0.66 12.33
CA VAL A 362 -3.07 -1.90 12.35
C VAL A 362 -2.09 -1.90 13.52
N ILE A 363 -1.34 -0.81 13.68
CA ILE A 363 -0.37 -0.66 14.77
C ILE A 363 -1.06 -0.76 16.13
N ASP A 364 -2.14 -0.02 16.32
CA ASP A 364 -2.85 0.01 17.61
C ASP A 364 -3.45 -1.36 17.94
N THR A 365 -4.05 -2.03 16.97
CA THR A 365 -4.60 -3.38 17.14
C THR A 365 -3.52 -4.41 17.47
N LEU A 366 -2.42 -4.42 16.71
CA LEU A 366 -1.31 -5.36 16.96
C LEU A 366 -0.59 -5.08 18.28
N ASN A 367 -0.46 -3.81 18.68
CA ASN A 367 0.15 -3.46 19.96
C ASN A 367 -0.68 -3.98 21.15
N HIS A 368 -1.99 -4.16 20.98
CA HIS A 368 -2.88 -4.79 21.97
C HIS A 368 -3.08 -6.30 21.73
N ASP A 369 -2.24 -6.92 20.90
CA ASP A 369 -2.34 -8.35 20.55
C ASP A 369 -3.73 -8.73 20.02
N GLY A 370 -4.39 -7.77 19.39
CA GLY A 370 -5.73 -7.91 18.83
C GLY A 370 -5.71 -8.52 17.43
N SER A 371 -6.82 -9.17 17.06
CA SER A 371 -7.00 -9.70 15.71
C SER A 371 -7.19 -8.58 14.68
N ILE A 372 -6.43 -8.61 13.60
CA ILE A 372 -6.59 -7.69 12.46
C ILE A 372 -7.51 -8.22 11.35
N SER A 373 -8.19 -9.34 11.58
CA SER A 373 -9.05 -9.99 10.56
C SER A 373 -10.11 -9.02 9.98
N SER A 374 -10.71 -8.17 10.80
CA SER A 374 -11.68 -7.15 10.35
C SER A 374 -11.04 -6.01 9.55
N ILE A 375 -9.73 -5.81 9.72
CA ILE A 375 -8.94 -4.84 8.95
C ILE A 375 -8.58 -5.45 7.59
N LEU A 376 -8.16 -6.72 7.58
CA LEU A 376 -7.82 -7.47 6.36
C LEU A 376 -9.03 -7.69 5.45
N ASN A 377 -10.23 -7.86 6.04
CA ASN A 377 -11.46 -8.09 5.31
C ASN A 377 -12.51 -6.99 5.58
N PRO A 378 -12.42 -5.84 4.90
CA PRO A 378 -13.29 -4.68 5.16
C PRO A 378 -14.66 -4.74 4.46
N ILE A 379 -15.20 -5.93 4.14
CA ILE A 379 -16.45 -6.09 3.37
C ILE A 379 -17.60 -5.28 4.01
N GLU A 380 -17.85 -5.46 5.31
CA GLU A 380 -18.92 -4.74 6.00
C GLU A 380 -18.74 -3.22 5.94
N ARG A 381 -17.52 -2.73 6.07
CA ARG A 381 -17.22 -1.30 5.96
C ARG A 381 -17.47 -0.76 4.56
N ILE A 382 -17.10 -1.54 3.52
CA ILE A 382 -17.36 -1.18 2.12
C ILE A 382 -18.88 -1.13 1.89
N GLN A 383 -19.62 -2.15 2.31
CA GLN A 383 -21.07 -2.19 2.17
C GLN A 383 -21.76 -1.02 2.89
N ASN A 384 -21.30 -0.69 4.10
CA ASN A 384 -21.81 0.46 4.86
C ASN A 384 -21.58 1.79 4.14
N VAL A 385 -20.40 1.98 3.52
CA VAL A 385 -20.11 3.20 2.74
C VAL A 385 -20.98 3.27 1.48
N VAL A 386 -21.14 2.15 0.77
CA VAL A 386 -22.01 2.06 -0.41
C VAL A 386 -23.47 2.35 -0.05
N ASN A 387 -23.98 1.77 1.05
CA ASN A 387 -25.35 2.01 1.50
C ASN A 387 -25.58 3.49 1.86
N LYS A 388 -24.63 4.11 2.57
CA LYS A 388 -24.69 5.54 2.86
C LYS A 388 -24.73 6.39 1.60
N TYR A 389 -23.87 6.06 0.64
CA TYR A 389 -23.83 6.73 -0.65
C TYR A 389 -25.17 6.64 -1.37
N LYS A 390 -25.77 5.43 -1.47
CA LYS A 390 -27.06 5.19 -2.09
C LYS A 390 -28.21 5.94 -1.41
N ASN A 391 -28.10 6.16 -0.09
CA ASN A 391 -29.07 6.93 0.70
C ASN A 391 -28.84 8.45 0.66
N GLY A 392 -27.81 8.93 -0.03
CA GLY A 392 -27.44 10.37 -0.05
C GLY A 392 -26.85 10.87 1.28
N GLU A 393 -26.36 9.97 2.14
CA GLU A 393 -25.71 10.33 3.39
C GLU A 393 -24.23 10.72 3.18
N GLU A 394 -23.68 11.48 4.11
CA GLU A 394 -22.24 11.80 4.11
C GLU A 394 -21.38 10.55 4.39
N ILE A 395 -20.28 10.37 3.59
CA ILE A 395 -19.38 9.21 3.61
C ILE A 395 -17.93 9.60 3.94
#